data_d7e7d996197cd8fb433033846abb4963
#
_entry.id   d7e7d996197cd8fb433033846abb4963
#
_cell.length_a   1.000
_cell.length_b   1.000
_cell.length_c   1.000
_cell.angle_alpha   90.00
_cell.angle_beta   90.00
_cell.angle_gamma   90.00
#
_symmetry.space_group_name_H-M   'P 1'
#
loop_
_entity.id
_entity.type
_entity.pdbx_description
1 polymer ?
#
loop_
_entity_poly.entity_id
_entity_poly.type
_entity_poly.pdbx_seq_one_letter_code
_entity_poly.pdbx_strand_id
1 'polypeptide(L)'
;MYNNRYLIAYAISYDERHGEPLMPPWPPDREFSTLLDERFLTDDEIQLVLDWIDLGAPQGNPNEEYPMPEFPEGSTIGNPDIVLDMEESFFIEGDYEDKYRCYVLPLNNEEDIEMSAIEFRPGNREAVHHAIITYVPSGSADYLDNQDSAYGYECYGGFNLNNTTDLIGGYAPGVTTVKYPDNIGRIIPAQSD
;
A
#
# COMPACT_ATOMS: atom_id res chain seq x y z
N MET A 1 -1.31 -23.28 -1.24
CA MET A 1 -2.70 -23.34 -1.67
C MET A 1 -3.42 -24.59 -1.13
N TYR A 2 -3.02 -25.81 -1.48
CA TYR A 2 -3.67 -27.05 -1.07
C TYR A 2 -3.97 -27.18 0.43
N ASN A 3 -3.00 -26.90 1.30
CA ASN A 3 -3.17 -27.01 2.76
C ASN A 3 -4.20 -26.02 3.34
N ASN A 4 -4.43 -24.91 2.68
CA ASN A 4 -5.33 -23.85 3.12
C ASN A 4 -6.64 -23.80 2.33
N ARG A 5 -6.92 -24.79 1.47
CA ARG A 5 -8.05 -24.76 0.54
C ARG A 5 -9.41 -24.49 1.19
N TYR A 6 -9.67 -25.09 2.33
CA TYR A 6 -10.93 -24.89 3.05
C TYR A 6 -11.04 -23.50 3.69
N LEU A 7 -9.90 -22.93 4.12
CA LEU A 7 -9.86 -21.54 4.59
C LEU A 7 -10.08 -20.56 3.45
N ILE A 8 -9.54 -20.87 2.27
CA ILE A 8 -9.77 -20.08 1.05
C ILE A 8 -11.25 -20.12 0.69
N ALA A 9 -11.86 -21.32 0.62
CA ALA A 9 -13.28 -21.48 0.34
C ALA A 9 -14.15 -20.67 1.31
N TYR A 10 -13.87 -20.76 2.61
CA TYR A 10 -14.59 -20.01 3.64
C TYR A 10 -14.41 -18.50 3.45
N ALA A 11 -13.21 -18.04 3.16
CA ALA A 11 -12.91 -16.61 3.07
C ALA A 11 -13.56 -15.92 1.85
N ILE A 12 -13.66 -16.62 0.71
CA ILE A 12 -14.22 -16.07 -0.53
C ILE A 12 -15.73 -16.32 -0.69
N SER A 13 -16.30 -17.21 0.15
CA SER A 13 -17.73 -17.49 0.13
C SER A 13 -18.51 -16.45 0.94
N TYR A 14 -19.78 -16.27 0.57
CA TYR A 14 -20.69 -15.46 1.34
C TYR A 14 -20.87 -16.04 2.75
N ASP A 15 -20.70 -15.24 3.78
CA ASP A 15 -20.96 -15.60 5.18
C ASP A 15 -22.26 -14.93 5.64
N GLU A 16 -23.26 -15.73 5.98
CA GLU A 16 -24.55 -15.24 6.46
C GLU A 16 -24.45 -14.37 7.72
N ARG A 17 -23.42 -14.54 8.54
CA ARG A 17 -23.22 -13.77 9.78
C ARG A 17 -22.71 -12.36 9.51
N HIS A 18 -21.97 -12.16 8.42
CA HIS A 18 -21.36 -10.89 8.06
C HIS A 18 -22.08 -10.21 6.89
N GLY A 19 -22.90 -10.96 6.13
CA GLY A 19 -23.61 -10.44 4.96
C GLY A 19 -22.74 -10.28 3.71
N GLU A 20 -21.47 -10.72 3.76
CA GLU A 20 -20.47 -10.55 2.70
C GLU A 20 -19.33 -11.57 2.87
N PRO A 21 -18.52 -11.85 1.84
CA PRO A 21 -17.32 -12.67 1.99
C PRO A 21 -16.27 -11.96 2.86
N LEU A 22 -15.42 -12.74 3.54
CA LEU A 22 -14.33 -12.18 4.33
C LEU A 22 -13.18 -11.63 3.46
N MET A 23 -13.09 -12.10 2.21
CA MET A 23 -12.06 -11.68 1.27
C MET A 23 -12.65 -11.38 -0.12
N PRO A 24 -12.29 -10.25 -0.73
CA PRO A 24 -11.40 -9.23 -0.17
C PRO A 24 -12.00 -8.56 1.08
N PRO A 25 -11.16 -8.08 2.02
CA PRO A 25 -11.69 -7.39 3.20
C PRO A 25 -12.38 -6.09 2.76
N TRP A 26 -13.57 -5.84 3.30
CA TRP A 26 -14.38 -4.67 2.99
C TRP A 26 -14.64 -4.51 1.47
N PRO A 27 -15.35 -5.46 0.84
CA PRO A 27 -15.68 -5.34 -0.57
C PRO A 27 -16.62 -4.15 -0.80
N PRO A 28 -16.32 -3.25 -1.75
CA PRO A 28 -17.24 -2.18 -2.10
C PRO A 28 -18.51 -2.75 -2.75
N ASP A 29 -19.63 -2.08 -2.52
CA ASP A 29 -20.89 -2.41 -3.20
C ASP A 29 -20.80 -2.02 -4.68
N ARG A 30 -20.64 -3.02 -5.52
CA ARG A 30 -20.47 -2.88 -6.97
C ARG A 30 -21.73 -2.41 -7.71
N GLU A 31 -22.92 -2.60 -7.10
CA GLU A 31 -24.16 -2.05 -7.65
C GLU A 31 -24.23 -0.54 -7.45
N PHE A 32 -23.54 -0.02 -6.43
CA PHE A 32 -23.46 1.41 -6.18
C PHE A 32 -22.45 2.12 -7.07
N SER A 33 -21.21 1.62 -7.16
CA SER A 33 -20.14 2.21 -7.96
C SER A 33 -19.01 1.23 -8.22
N THR A 34 -18.33 1.39 -9.35
CA THR A 34 -17.08 0.68 -9.66
C THR A 34 -15.89 1.54 -9.24
N LEU A 35 -14.97 0.97 -8.48
CA LEU A 35 -13.74 1.64 -8.07
C LEU A 35 -12.59 1.35 -9.03
N LEU A 36 -11.65 2.29 -9.16
CA LEU A 36 -10.43 2.09 -9.90
C LEU A 36 -9.57 1.01 -9.19
N ASP A 37 -9.01 0.09 -9.96
CA ASP A 37 -8.18 -1.02 -9.48
C ASP A 37 -8.85 -1.90 -8.42
N GLU A 38 -10.17 -1.97 -8.45
CA GLU A 38 -10.97 -2.80 -7.56
C GLU A 38 -10.53 -4.27 -7.66
N ARG A 39 -10.23 -4.87 -6.52
CA ARG A 39 -9.89 -6.29 -6.43
C ARG A 39 -11.10 -7.09 -5.95
N PHE A 40 -11.66 -7.88 -6.83
CA PHE A 40 -12.78 -8.77 -6.50
C PHE A 40 -12.66 -10.06 -7.30
N LEU A 41 -13.41 -11.06 -6.88
CA LEU A 41 -13.67 -12.26 -7.66
C LEU A 41 -15.12 -12.21 -8.16
N THR A 42 -15.33 -12.56 -9.41
CA THR A 42 -16.68 -12.78 -9.94
C THR A 42 -17.29 -14.05 -9.34
N ASP A 43 -18.61 -14.16 -9.37
CA ASP A 43 -19.29 -15.37 -8.88
C ASP A 43 -18.79 -16.63 -9.62
N ASP A 44 -18.52 -16.52 -10.93
CA ASP A 44 -17.96 -17.62 -11.73
C ASP A 44 -16.55 -18.01 -11.28
N GLU A 45 -15.70 -17.03 -10.92
CA GLU A 45 -14.36 -17.30 -10.40
C GLU A 45 -14.41 -17.91 -9.00
N ILE A 46 -15.31 -17.43 -8.13
CA ILE A 46 -15.54 -18.04 -6.82
C ILE A 46 -16.00 -19.49 -7.01
N GLN A 47 -16.99 -19.73 -7.86
CA GLN A 47 -17.50 -21.08 -8.12
C GLN A 47 -16.42 -22.00 -8.68
N LEU A 48 -15.58 -21.51 -9.59
CA LEU A 48 -14.45 -22.28 -10.13
C LEU A 48 -13.48 -22.74 -9.03
N VAL A 49 -13.17 -21.87 -8.08
CA VAL A 49 -12.29 -22.23 -6.94
C VAL A 49 -12.98 -23.25 -6.02
N LEU A 50 -14.26 -23.08 -5.75
CA LEU A 50 -15.04 -24.01 -4.91
C LEU A 50 -15.12 -25.40 -5.57
N ASP A 51 -15.43 -25.49 -6.85
CA ASP A 51 -15.48 -26.73 -7.62
C ASP A 51 -14.13 -27.45 -7.63
N TRP A 52 -13.03 -26.71 -7.80
CA TRP A 52 -11.69 -27.28 -7.71
C TRP A 52 -11.41 -27.87 -6.31
N ILE A 53 -11.85 -27.21 -5.24
CA ILE A 53 -11.71 -27.70 -3.87
C ILE A 53 -12.55 -28.97 -3.66
N ASP A 54 -13.79 -28.98 -4.14
CA ASP A 54 -14.72 -30.13 -4.01
C ASP A 54 -14.23 -31.37 -4.78
N LEU A 55 -13.51 -31.15 -5.88
CA LEU A 55 -12.81 -32.22 -6.62
C LEU A 55 -11.55 -32.74 -5.89
N GLY A 56 -11.27 -32.26 -4.67
CA GLY A 56 -10.11 -32.65 -3.88
C GLY A 56 -8.87 -31.82 -4.15
N ALA A 57 -9.02 -30.65 -4.78
CA ALA A 57 -7.95 -29.73 -5.15
C ALA A 57 -6.80 -30.40 -5.91
N PRO A 58 -7.10 -31.07 -7.05
CA PRO A 58 -6.12 -31.81 -7.81
C PRO A 58 -4.99 -30.88 -8.28
N GLN A 59 -3.77 -31.38 -8.24
CA GLN A 59 -2.64 -30.73 -8.89
C GLN A 59 -2.86 -30.83 -10.40
N GLY A 60 -2.74 -29.73 -11.11
CA GLY A 60 -2.84 -29.70 -12.56
C GLY A 60 -1.75 -30.54 -13.25
N ASN A 61 -1.80 -30.60 -14.56
CA ASN A 61 -0.78 -31.26 -15.34
C ASN A 61 0.53 -30.45 -15.30
N PRO A 62 1.64 -30.95 -14.74
CA PRO A 62 2.90 -30.22 -14.64
C PRO A 62 3.51 -29.86 -16.00
N ASN A 63 3.07 -30.51 -17.09
CA ASN A 63 3.52 -30.16 -18.44
C ASN A 63 2.72 -28.99 -19.07
N GLU A 64 1.68 -28.54 -18.42
CA GLU A 64 0.81 -27.43 -18.81
C GLU A 64 0.92 -26.27 -17.81
N GLU A 65 2.02 -26.20 -17.05
CA GLU A 65 2.26 -25.11 -16.11
C GLU A 65 2.31 -23.77 -16.86
N TYR A 66 1.54 -22.81 -16.36
CA TYR A 66 1.69 -21.42 -16.79
C TYR A 66 3.05 -20.88 -16.33
N PRO A 67 3.69 -20.02 -17.14
CA PRO A 67 4.92 -19.38 -16.70
C PRO A 67 4.69 -18.62 -15.39
N MET A 68 5.69 -18.65 -14.53
CA MET A 68 5.65 -17.86 -13.30
C MET A 68 5.44 -16.39 -13.66
N PRO A 69 4.59 -15.67 -12.90
CA PRO A 69 4.44 -14.24 -13.10
C PRO A 69 5.80 -13.54 -12.97
N GLU A 70 6.12 -12.69 -13.91
CA GLU A 70 7.28 -11.81 -13.80
C GLU A 70 6.90 -10.61 -12.93
N PHE A 71 7.65 -10.42 -11.86
CA PHE A 71 7.51 -9.24 -11.01
C PHE A 71 8.56 -8.22 -11.46
N PRO A 72 8.19 -6.95 -11.70
CA PRO A 72 9.15 -5.96 -12.14
C PRO A 72 10.24 -5.78 -11.09
N GLU A 73 11.49 -5.84 -11.54
CA GLU A 73 12.62 -5.38 -10.75
C GLU A 73 12.68 -3.85 -10.82
N GLY A 74 12.83 -3.17 -9.69
CA GLY A 74 12.86 -1.72 -9.66
C GLY A 74 11.49 -1.07 -9.47
N SER A 75 11.34 0.16 -9.98
CA SER A 75 10.11 0.95 -9.85
C SER A 75 8.99 0.42 -10.75
N THR A 76 7.78 0.35 -10.22
CA THR A 76 6.57 -0.05 -10.96
C THR A 76 5.94 1.11 -11.74
N ILE A 77 6.35 2.34 -11.44
CA ILE A 77 5.91 3.55 -12.18
C ILE A 77 6.85 3.92 -13.34
N GLY A 78 7.88 3.10 -13.61
CA GLY A 78 8.89 3.38 -14.62
C GLY A 78 10.08 4.15 -14.05
N ASN A 79 10.67 5.05 -14.84
CA ASN A 79 11.72 5.93 -14.34
C ASN A 79 11.09 7.12 -13.61
N PRO A 80 11.27 7.25 -12.29
CA PRO A 80 10.73 8.38 -11.56
C PRO A 80 11.50 9.67 -11.89
N ASP A 81 10.81 10.80 -11.93
CA ASP A 81 11.45 12.11 -12.10
C ASP A 81 12.11 12.58 -10.81
N ILE A 82 11.54 12.19 -9.66
CA ILE A 82 12.02 12.56 -8.32
C ILE A 82 12.12 11.28 -7.50
N VAL A 83 13.23 11.13 -6.78
CA VAL A 83 13.46 10.08 -5.79
C VAL A 83 13.84 10.75 -4.48
N LEU A 84 13.10 10.44 -3.43
CA LEU A 84 13.40 10.87 -2.07
C LEU A 84 13.82 9.65 -1.27
N ASP A 85 15.02 9.70 -0.72
CA ASP A 85 15.56 8.65 0.15
C ASP A 85 15.70 9.17 1.58
N MET A 86 15.53 8.28 2.54
CA MET A 86 15.85 8.58 3.93
C MET A 86 17.37 8.81 4.07
N GLU A 87 17.75 9.88 4.74
CA GLU A 87 19.16 10.21 4.96
C GLU A 87 19.86 9.18 5.87
N GLU A 88 19.12 8.62 6.82
CA GLU A 88 19.61 7.65 7.77
C GLU A 88 18.66 6.44 7.89
N SER A 89 19.21 5.30 8.29
CA SER A 89 18.41 4.13 8.62
C SER A 89 17.88 4.21 10.04
N PHE A 90 16.60 3.96 10.22
CA PHE A 90 16.04 3.81 11.57
C PHE A 90 16.18 2.34 12.03
N PHE A 91 16.78 2.15 13.20
CA PHE A 91 16.94 0.82 13.78
C PHE A 91 15.67 0.43 14.57
N ILE A 92 15.07 -0.71 14.20
CA ILE A 92 13.91 -1.28 14.89
C ILE A 92 14.40 -2.39 15.81
N GLU A 93 14.18 -2.21 17.11
CA GLU A 93 14.48 -3.25 18.10
C GLU A 93 13.50 -4.41 17.98
N GLY A 94 14.00 -5.63 18.15
CA GLY A 94 13.18 -6.85 18.09
C GLY A 94 12.44 -7.10 19.42
N ASP A 95 11.76 -6.10 19.94
CA ASP A 95 11.05 -6.10 21.22
C ASP A 95 9.55 -6.45 21.11
N TYR A 96 9.08 -6.77 19.91
CA TYR A 96 7.67 -7.02 19.57
C TYR A 96 6.74 -5.81 19.79
N GLU A 97 7.29 -4.60 19.85
CA GLU A 97 6.52 -3.37 19.92
C GLU A 97 6.44 -2.69 18.55
N ASP A 98 5.25 -2.20 18.20
CA ASP A 98 5.06 -1.39 17.01
C ASP A 98 5.74 -0.02 17.19
N LYS A 99 6.50 0.41 16.19
CA LYS A 99 7.14 1.72 16.16
C LYS A 99 6.42 2.61 15.14
N TYR A 100 5.97 3.76 15.61
CA TYR A 100 5.28 4.77 14.79
C TYR A 100 6.19 5.99 14.65
N ARG A 101 6.78 6.15 13.47
CA ARG A 101 7.77 7.19 13.19
C ARG A 101 7.38 8.00 11.97
N CYS A 102 7.48 9.30 12.07
CA CYS A 102 7.37 10.22 10.95
C CYS A 102 8.76 10.68 10.51
N TYR A 103 8.96 10.78 9.22
CA TYR A 103 10.21 11.24 8.60
C TYR A 103 9.89 12.40 7.67
N VAL A 104 10.65 13.47 7.76
CA VAL A 104 10.54 14.62 6.87
C VAL A 104 11.54 14.43 5.74
N LEU A 105 11.06 14.46 4.50
CA LEU A 105 11.89 14.33 3.31
C LEU A 105 11.77 15.62 2.48
N PRO A 106 12.77 16.49 2.49
CA PRO A 106 12.71 17.75 1.77
C PRO A 106 12.55 17.54 0.26
N LEU A 107 11.45 18.03 -0.30
CA LEU A 107 11.20 17.94 -1.73
C LEU A 107 12.00 18.99 -2.52
N ASN A 108 12.30 20.12 -1.88
CA ASN A 108 13.09 21.24 -2.44
C ASN A 108 12.54 21.77 -3.78
N ASN A 109 11.24 21.72 -3.98
CA ASN A 109 10.61 22.22 -5.19
C ASN A 109 10.38 23.74 -5.14
N GLU A 110 10.88 24.44 -6.14
CA GLU A 110 10.70 25.90 -6.28
C GLU A 110 9.34 26.27 -6.89
N GLU A 111 8.73 25.34 -7.63
CA GLU A 111 7.44 25.49 -8.31
C GLU A 111 6.51 24.34 -7.93
N ASP A 112 5.22 24.50 -8.22
CA ASP A 112 4.23 23.45 -8.06
C ASP A 112 4.57 22.24 -8.94
N ILE A 113 4.40 21.04 -8.39
CA ILE A 113 4.63 19.78 -9.11
C ILE A 113 3.29 19.13 -9.41
N GLU A 114 3.10 18.73 -10.66
CA GLU A 114 1.98 17.90 -11.09
C GLU A 114 2.37 16.41 -10.96
N MET A 115 1.99 15.79 -9.84
CA MET A 115 2.29 14.40 -9.56
C MET A 115 1.28 13.46 -10.23
N SER A 116 1.73 12.62 -11.14
CA SER A 116 0.92 11.58 -11.81
C SER A 116 0.98 10.21 -11.13
N ALA A 117 2.03 9.95 -10.36
CA ALA A 117 2.18 8.72 -9.61
C ALA A 117 3.13 8.90 -8.43
N ILE A 118 2.97 8.07 -7.41
CA ILE A 118 3.90 7.95 -6.30
C ILE A 118 4.05 6.48 -5.92
N GLU A 119 5.28 6.05 -5.66
CA GLU A 119 5.60 4.71 -5.20
C GLU A 119 6.42 4.78 -3.92
N PHE A 120 6.00 4.04 -2.91
CA PHE A 120 6.78 3.83 -1.70
C PHE A 120 7.48 2.47 -1.73
N ARG A 121 8.77 2.46 -1.45
CA ARG A 121 9.59 1.24 -1.42
C ARG A 121 10.27 1.10 -0.07
N PRO A 122 9.76 0.25 0.84
CA PRO A 122 10.39 0.04 2.13
C PRO A 122 11.76 -0.62 1.96
N GLY A 123 12.74 -0.14 2.69
CA GLY A 123 14.07 -0.76 2.73
C GLY A 123 14.05 -2.17 3.32
N ASN A 124 13.16 -2.43 4.27
CA ASN A 124 12.92 -3.74 4.83
C ASN A 124 11.41 -4.07 4.83
N ARG A 125 10.98 -4.90 3.88
CA ARG A 125 9.56 -5.30 3.72
C ARG A 125 9.05 -6.20 4.84
N GLU A 126 9.92 -6.83 5.60
CA GLU A 126 9.53 -7.70 6.73
C GLU A 126 9.23 -6.87 7.98
N ALA A 127 9.86 -5.70 8.12
CA ALA A 127 9.71 -4.84 9.28
C ALA A 127 8.69 -3.70 9.06
N VAL A 128 8.54 -3.19 7.84
CA VAL A 128 7.60 -2.09 7.55
C VAL A 128 6.21 -2.63 7.28
N HIS A 129 5.28 -2.41 8.22
CA HIS A 129 3.89 -2.83 8.09
C HIS A 129 3.11 -1.94 7.13
N HIS A 130 3.18 -0.62 7.30
CA HIS A 130 2.59 0.35 6.38
C HIS A 130 3.32 1.70 6.44
N ALA A 131 3.08 2.53 5.44
CA ALA A 131 3.45 3.94 5.44
C ALA A 131 2.29 4.79 4.93
N ILE A 132 2.20 6.00 5.44
CA ILE A 132 1.26 7.03 5.00
C ILE A 132 2.08 8.23 4.55
N ILE A 133 1.78 8.76 3.36
CA ILE A 133 2.54 9.86 2.78
C ILE A 133 1.62 11.06 2.62
N THR A 134 2.08 12.19 3.08
CA THR A 134 1.45 13.49 2.93
C THR A 134 2.49 14.52 2.51
N TYR A 135 2.08 15.70 2.11
CA TYR A 135 2.96 16.84 1.95
C TYR A 135 2.56 17.96 2.92
N VAL A 136 3.52 18.77 3.29
CA VAL A 136 3.35 19.95 4.16
C VAL A 136 4.23 21.09 3.65
N PRO A 137 3.94 22.36 3.98
CA PRO A 137 4.87 23.45 3.67
C PRO A 137 6.22 23.19 4.34
N SER A 138 7.30 23.42 3.62
CA SER A 138 8.68 23.17 4.10
C SER A 138 8.93 23.80 5.47
N GLY A 139 9.60 23.03 6.33
CA GLY A 139 9.91 23.41 7.71
C GLY A 139 8.74 23.27 8.69
N SER A 140 7.54 22.87 8.24
CA SER A 140 6.37 22.75 9.12
C SER A 140 6.53 21.69 10.21
N ALA A 141 7.35 20.69 9.98
CA ALA A 141 7.59 19.58 10.90
C ALA A 141 8.92 19.69 11.65
N ASP A 142 9.79 20.67 11.33
CA ASP A 142 11.12 20.82 11.91
C ASP A 142 11.13 20.87 13.44
N TYR A 143 10.12 21.49 14.04
CA TYR A 143 10.04 21.59 15.49
C TYR A 143 9.78 20.23 16.16
N LEU A 144 9.10 19.30 15.49
CA LEU A 144 8.88 17.93 15.97
C LEU A 144 10.15 17.11 15.81
N ASP A 145 10.75 17.17 14.63
CA ASP A 145 11.97 16.44 14.31
C ASP A 145 13.13 16.86 15.24
N ASN A 146 13.28 18.16 15.49
CA ASN A 146 14.31 18.69 16.41
C ASN A 146 14.08 18.34 17.90
N GLN A 147 12.91 17.87 18.31
CA GLN A 147 12.65 17.45 19.68
C GLN A 147 13.04 15.99 19.93
N ASP A 148 13.11 15.17 18.90
CA ASP A 148 13.54 13.78 19.00
C ASP A 148 15.05 13.67 18.73
N SER A 149 15.73 12.84 19.49
CA SER A 149 17.17 12.62 19.31
C SER A 149 17.48 11.55 18.25
N ALA A 150 16.50 10.75 17.85
CA ALA A 150 16.60 9.78 16.79
C ALA A 150 16.11 10.37 15.47
N TYR A 151 16.55 9.81 14.36
CA TYR A 151 16.09 10.22 13.04
C TYR A 151 14.57 10.11 12.89
N GLY A 152 13.94 11.20 12.48
CA GLY A 152 12.49 11.38 12.50
C GLY A 152 11.93 11.57 13.92
N TYR A 153 10.62 11.60 14.06
CA TYR A 153 9.95 11.80 15.35
C TYR A 153 8.83 10.78 15.58
N GLU A 154 8.49 10.53 16.84
CA GLU A 154 7.40 9.64 17.21
C GLU A 154 6.04 10.27 16.88
N CYS A 155 5.16 9.53 16.20
CA CYS A 155 3.92 10.08 15.69
C CYS A 155 2.73 9.11 15.72
N TYR A 156 2.51 8.40 16.83
CA TYR A 156 1.35 7.53 17.00
C TYR A 156 0.02 8.26 16.75
N GLY A 157 -0.82 7.70 15.88
CA GLY A 157 -2.15 8.22 15.60
C GLY A 157 -2.24 9.36 14.61
N GLY A 158 -1.12 9.80 14.00
CA GLY A 158 -1.09 10.85 12.98
C GLY A 158 0.23 11.60 12.93
N PHE A 159 0.32 12.62 12.11
CA PHE A 159 1.56 13.38 11.90
C PHE A 159 1.89 14.39 13.01
N ASN A 160 1.00 14.58 13.99
CA ASN A 160 1.14 15.56 15.09
C ASN A 160 1.36 17.01 14.63
N LEU A 161 0.94 17.32 13.42
CA LEU A 161 1.05 18.65 12.83
C LEU A 161 -0.21 19.48 13.10
N ASN A 162 -0.05 20.80 13.22
CA ASN A 162 -1.14 21.73 13.45
C ASN A 162 -1.97 22.02 12.18
N ASN A 163 -1.45 21.63 11.02
CA ASN A 163 -2.06 21.87 9.72
C ASN A 163 -2.81 20.63 9.24
N THR A 164 -3.86 20.85 8.45
CA THR A 164 -4.50 19.77 7.71
C THR A 164 -3.52 19.25 6.67
N THR A 165 -3.30 17.95 6.67
CA THR A 165 -2.44 17.29 5.69
C THR A 165 -3.30 16.50 4.71
N ASP A 166 -2.93 16.57 3.44
CA ASP A 166 -3.59 15.82 2.38
C ASP A 166 -2.82 14.53 2.09
N LEU A 167 -3.49 13.40 2.23
CA LEU A 167 -2.92 12.11 1.87
C LEU A 167 -2.62 12.06 0.36
N ILE A 168 -1.39 11.75 0.00
CA ILE A 168 -0.95 11.63 -1.40
C ILE A 168 -0.51 10.23 -1.80
N GLY A 169 -0.23 9.38 -0.85
CA GLY A 169 0.19 8.02 -1.10
C GLY A 169 0.36 7.22 0.17
N GLY A 170 0.75 5.97 0.01
CA GLY A 170 1.02 5.09 1.12
C GLY A 170 1.56 3.74 0.67
N TYR A 171 1.85 2.93 1.65
CA TYR A 171 2.30 1.56 1.48
C TYR A 171 1.54 0.65 2.43
N ALA A 172 1.13 -0.47 1.92
CA ALA A 172 0.76 -1.66 2.68
C ALA A 172 1.31 -2.88 1.94
N PRO A 173 1.52 -4.04 2.59
CA PRO A 173 1.95 -5.25 1.90
C PRO A 173 1.04 -5.57 0.71
N GLY A 174 1.63 -5.61 -0.49
CA GLY A 174 0.91 -5.80 -1.75
C GLY A 174 0.40 -4.53 -2.45
N VAL A 175 0.54 -3.35 -1.84
CA VAL A 175 0.20 -2.04 -2.45
C VAL A 175 1.35 -1.08 -2.20
N THR A 176 2.07 -0.74 -3.25
CA THR A 176 3.24 0.14 -3.18
C THR A 176 3.07 1.44 -3.96
N THR A 177 2.11 1.49 -4.86
CA THR A 177 1.99 2.53 -5.89
C THR A 177 0.58 3.12 -5.89
N VAL A 178 0.51 4.44 -5.98
CA VAL A 178 -0.68 5.19 -6.37
C VAL A 178 -0.38 5.82 -7.73
N LYS A 179 -1.20 5.51 -8.74
CA LYS A 179 -1.09 6.06 -10.07
C LYS A 179 -2.43 6.69 -10.47
N TYR A 180 -2.40 7.93 -10.89
CA TYR A 180 -3.58 8.62 -11.38
C TYR A 180 -3.88 8.24 -12.84
N PRO A 181 -5.14 8.27 -13.27
CA PRO A 181 -5.50 8.11 -14.68
C PRO A 181 -4.83 9.16 -15.57
N ASP A 182 -4.73 8.86 -16.87
CA ASP A 182 -4.15 9.78 -17.84
C ASP A 182 -4.82 11.16 -17.79
N ASN A 183 -4.01 12.21 -17.84
CA ASN A 183 -4.42 13.61 -17.73
C ASN A 183 -5.02 14.03 -16.38
N ILE A 184 -4.86 13.24 -15.36
CA ILE A 184 -5.21 13.56 -13.97
C ILE A 184 -3.96 13.45 -13.12
N GLY A 185 -3.81 14.33 -12.14
CA GLY A 185 -2.70 14.34 -11.21
C GLY A 185 -3.04 15.07 -9.92
N ARG A 186 -2.12 15.05 -9.00
CA ARG A 186 -2.17 15.80 -7.76
C ARG A 186 -1.16 16.94 -7.82
N ILE A 187 -1.59 18.15 -7.49
CA ILE A 187 -0.65 19.27 -7.34
C ILE A 187 -0.03 19.19 -5.97
N ILE A 188 1.29 19.17 -5.94
CA ILE A 188 2.12 19.37 -4.75
C ILE A 188 2.64 20.81 -4.82
N PRO A 189 2.26 21.67 -3.86
CA PRO A 189 2.65 23.08 -3.89
C PRO A 189 4.16 23.28 -3.85
N ALA A 190 4.62 24.41 -4.36
CA ALA A 190 6.00 24.85 -4.20
C ALA A 190 6.40 24.91 -2.72
N GLN A 191 7.65 24.66 -2.42
CA GLN A 191 8.23 24.66 -1.07
C GLN A 191 7.49 23.67 -0.13
N SER A 192 7.39 22.41 -0.56
CA SER A 192 6.84 21.29 0.20
C SER A 192 7.92 20.32 0.67
N ASP A 193 7.62 19.65 1.78
CA ASP A 193 8.37 18.52 2.32
C ASP A 193 7.45 17.30 2.41
#